data_2abbe76e81186fc70c6ebfd13d203f77
#
_entry.id   2abbe76e81186fc70c6ebfd13d203f77
#
_cell.length_a   1.000
_cell.length_b   1.000
_cell.length_c   1.000
_cell.angle_alpha   90.00
_cell.angle_beta   90.00
_cell.angle_gamma   90.00
#
_symmetry.space_group_name_H-M   'P 1'
#
loop_
_entity.id
_entity.type
_entity.pdbx_description
1 polymer ?
#
loop_
_entity_poly.entity_id
_entity_poly.type
_entity_poly.pdbx_seq_one_letter_code
_entity_poly.pdbx_strand_id
1 'polypeptide(L)'
;MIPSPFRSPLVPIVRTQTWRVTVGLAGLLVLWAATPAQAQRLFPIQIERGRDGGADFGPSGGPLLEQLEPVINNGTAGPDRDRADQLLRQGDTHYRKGSYLKAIEAWETALEQYQSVGDDEGVGITLDLIGLTQGDRGDYLAAEQALRRRLSVARLRKDFQGQMYTLNNLGMVLLQGGTQEHLNVAEVAFEEAYAIAKDIDHLDGQGLSLSNLGLVSAGRGDYAQAVKRHEEALLFRQRGDNPAGEINTLNHLGTAYWALGFYDEAIGAYGAALNLAEALEEPYAKLRAMAGLAEAHLTVGRLERAMDLMTERLALAQELGDVYQQFLSVQEFFEFYHDRGDLAVARTYLLRLIGYTQLLGEEYKEKMYGEELRKLDTLLATEGS
;
A
#
# COMPACT_ATOMS: atom_id res chain seq x y z
N MET A 1 -50.27 -20.08 11.86
CA MET A 1 -49.03 -20.86 11.73
C MET A 1 -48.23 -20.24 10.62
N ILE A 2 -47.22 -19.46 10.97
CA ILE A 2 -46.28 -18.80 10.04
C ILE A 2 -44.88 -19.29 10.49
N PRO A 3 -44.04 -19.89 9.60
CA PRO A 3 -42.72 -20.32 9.98
C PRO A 3 -41.73 -19.15 10.02
N SER A 4 -40.96 -19.13 11.08
CA SER A 4 -39.86 -18.20 11.36
C SER A 4 -38.67 -18.38 10.40
N PRO A 5 -37.94 -17.29 10.05
CA PRO A 5 -36.84 -17.37 9.14
C PRO A 5 -35.50 -17.72 9.84
N PHE A 6 -34.63 -18.29 9.09
CA PHE A 6 -33.28 -18.73 9.23
C PHE A 6 -32.42 -17.97 10.26
N ARG A 7 -31.82 -18.74 11.18
CA ARG A 7 -30.65 -18.36 11.98
C ARG A 7 -29.39 -18.71 11.20
N SER A 8 -28.58 -17.71 10.89
CA SER A 8 -27.19 -17.88 10.48
C SER A 8 -26.33 -18.34 11.67
N PRO A 9 -25.35 -19.20 11.50
CA PRO A 9 -24.48 -19.63 12.59
C PRO A 9 -23.48 -18.52 12.95
N LEU A 10 -23.48 -18.15 14.22
CA LEU A 10 -22.49 -17.31 14.86
C LEU A 10 -21.13 -18.02 14.84
N VAL A 11 -20.13 -17.36 14.30
CA VAL A 11 -18.71 -17.74 14.44
C VAL A 11 -18.33 -17.63 15.93
N PRO A 12 -17.70 -18.62 16.54
CA PRO A 12 -17.38 -18.58 17.94
C PRO A 12 -16.26 -17.57 18.23
N ILE A 13 -16.55 -16.67 19.15
CA ILE A 13 -15.58 -15.79 19.79
C ILE A 13 -14.57 -16.68 20.53
N VAL A 14 -13.30 -16.58 20.12
CA VAL A 14 -12.21 -17.28 20.79
C VAL A 14 -12.08 -16.76 22.22
N ARG A 15 -12.45 -17.59 23.18
CA ARG A 15 -12.20 -17.35 24.62
C ARG A 15 -10.71 -17.44 24.89
N THR A 16 -10.13 -16.39 25.44
CA THR A 16 -8.79 -16.37 26.03
C THR A 16 -8.63 -17.47 27.06
N GLN A 17 -7.86 -18.50 26.73
CA GLN A 17 -7.34 -19.46 27.72
C GLN A 17 -6.03 -18.90 28.29
N THR A 18 -6.08 -18.56 29.57
CA THR A 18 -4.90 -18.25 30.37
C THR A 18 -4.09 -19.53 30.59
N TRP A 19 -2.96 -19.69 29.92
CA TRP A 19 -1.98 -20.72 30.18
C TRP A 19 -1.05 -20.28 31.31
N ARG A 20 -1.13 -21.00 32.45
CA ARG A 20 -0.09 -20.94 33.47
C ARG A 20 1.11 -21.78 32.98
N VAL A 21 2.21 -21.11 32.66
CA VAL A 21 3.48 -21.75 32.32
C VAL A 21 4.20 -22.05 33.61
N THR A 22 4.37 -23.34 33.90
CA THR A 22 5.28 -23.85 34.94
C THR A 22 6.67 -23.89 34.31
N VAL A 23 7.60 -23.10 34.86
CA VAL A 23 9.00 -23.03 34.38
C VAL A 23 9.72 -24.29 34.82
N GLY A 24 10.07 -25.18 33.88
CA GLY A 24 11.05 -26.24 34.05
C GLY A 24 12.36 -25.81 33.38
N LEU A 25 13.40 -25.68 34.19
CA LEU A 25 14.79 -25.40 33.75
C LEU A 25 15.34 -26.59 32.94
N ALA A 26 15.64 -26.40 31.69
CA ALA A 26 16.81 -26.89 30.92
C ALA A 26 16.55 -26.83 29.40
N GLY A 27 17.27 -26.00 28.70
CA GLY A 27 17.29 -25.95 27.23
C GLY A 27 17.50 -24.54 26.72
N LEU A 28 18.74 -24.20 26.36
CA LEU A 28 19.07 -23.00 25.61
C LEU A 28 18.35 -23.06 24.26
N LEU A 29 17.14 -22.48 24.17
CA LEU A 29 16.49 -22.10 22.93
C LEU A 29 17.05 -20.71 22.57
N VAL A 30 17.94 -20.69 21.58
CA VAL A 30 18.33 -19.45 20.89
C VAL A 30 17.07 -18.99 20.15
N LEU A 31 16.31 -18.10 20.78
CA LEU A 31 15.24 -17.34 20.16
C LEU A 31 15.90 -16.37 19.16
N TRP A 32 15.92 -16.73 17.91
CA TRP A 32 16.11 -15.80 16.81
C TRP A 32 14.90 -14.89 16.73
N ALA A 33 14.86 -13.87 17.58
CA ALA A 33 13.96 -12.76 17.38
C ALA A 33 14.47 -11.98 16.16
N ALA A 34 13.70 -11.89 15.11
CA ALA A 34 13.99 -11.00 13.97
C ALA A 34 14.32 -9.62 14.51
N THR A 35 15.49 -9.09 14.13
CA THR A 35 15.86 -7.73 14.56
C THR A 35 14.98 -6.71 13.85
N PRO A 36 14.75 -5.52 14.42
CA PRO A 36 14.02 -4.44 13.74
C PRO A 36 14.55 -4.13 12.34
N ALA A 37 15.84 -4.37 12.09
CA ALA A 37 16.48 -4.25 10.78
C ALA A 37 16.00 -5.31 9.77
N GLN A 38 15.56 -6.48 10.21
CA GLN A 38 15.00 -7.52 9.34
C GLN A 38 13.54 -7.26 9.02
N ALA A 39 12.76 -6.76 9.99
CA ALA A 39 11.41 -6.28 9.75
C ALA A 39 11.37 -5.11 8.72
N GLN A 40 12.39 -4.24 8.75
CA GLN A 40 12.56 -3.18 7.74
C GLN A 40 12.98 -3.69 6.35
N ARG A 41 13.51 -4.91 6.23
CA ARG A 41 13.89 -5.49 4.93
C ARG A 41 12.73 -6.10 4.15
N LEU A 42 11.69 -6.55 4.85
CA LEU A 42 10.63 -7.36 4.24
C LEU A 42 9.42 -6.55 3.80
N PHE A 43 9.14 -5.50 4.50
CA PHE A 43 8.22 -4.44 4.11
C PHE A 43 8.90 -3.14 4.48
N PRO A 44 9.74 -2.68 3.62
CA PRO A 44 10.00 -1.29 3.72
C PRO A 44 8.59 -0.66 3.62
N ILE A 45 8.13 0.04 4.62
CA ILE A 45 7.67 1.38 4.32
C ILE A 45 8.89 1.87 3.57
N GLN A 46 8.96 1.56 2.28
CA GLN A 46 10.11 1.92 1.47
C GLN A 46 10.05 3.41 1.32
N ILE A 47 10.64 4.03 2.31
CA ILE A 47 11.29 5.30 2.15
C ILE A 47 12.57 4.98 1.36
N GLU A 48 12.43 4.34 0.23
CA GLU A 48 13.46 4.37 -0.77
C GLU A 48 13.43 5.76 -1.38
N ARG A 49 14.40 6.56 -0.96
CA ARG A 49 14.87 7.73 -1.67
C ARG A 49 15.38 7.30 -3.05
N GLY A 50 14.47 6.87 -3.92
CA GLY A 50 14.68 6.70 -5.34
C GLY A 50 14.09 7.91 -6.03
N ARG A 51 14.91 8.77 -6.58
CA ARG A 51 14.47 9.64 -7.67
C ARG A 51 13.80 8.72 -8.69
N ASP A 52 12.51 8.97 -8.98
CA ASP A 52 11.69 8.33 -10.00
C ASP A 52 11.09 6.93 -9.72
N GLY A 53 11.16 6.42 -8.50
CA GLY A 53 10.44 5.21 -8.13
C GLY A 53 9.19 5.56 -7.32
N GLY A 54 8.01 5.52 -7.95
CA GLY A 54 6.73 5.61 -7.25
C GLY A 54 6.68 4.56 -6.14
N ALA A 55 6.32 4.98 -4.93
CA ALA A 55 5.89 4.04 -3.91
C ALA A 55 4.85 3.12 -4.53
N ASP A 56 4.80 1.87 -4.07
CA ASP A 56 3.96 0.79 -4.58
C ASP A 56 2.44 1.04 -4.40
N PHE A 57 2.02 2.19 -4.88
CA PHE A 57 0.69 2.52 -5.34
C PHE A 57 0.79 2.52 -6.86
N GLY A 58 0.87 1.30 -7.45
CA GLY A 58 0.94 1.14 -8.89
C GLY A 58 -0.18 1.91 -9.61
N PRO A 59 -0.06 2.14 -10.94
CA PRO A 59 -1.01 2.92 -11.75
C PRO A 59 -2.42 2.34 -11.80
N SER A 60 -2.67 1.22 -11.19
CA SER A 60 -4.00 0.75 -10.83
C SER A 60 -4.39 1.50 -9.57
N GLY A 61 -5.19 2.51 -9.76
CA GLY A 61 -5.76 3.32 -8.71
C GLY A 61 -5.98 2.53 -7.45
N GLY A 62 -5.12 2.78 -6.45
CA GLY A 62 -5.47 2.37 -5.11
C GLY A 62 -6.82 3.01 -4.75
N PRO A 63 -7.49 2.56 -3.68
CA PRO A 63 -8.83 3.01 -3.30
C PRO A 63 -9.07 4.53 -3.30
N LEU A 64 -8.00 5.33 -3.30
CA LEU A 64 -8.08 6.79 -3.31
C LEU A 64 -8.43 7.38 -4.68
N LEU A 65 -7.93 6.83 -5.78
CA LEU A 65 -8.33 7.27 -7.13
C LEU A 65 -9.71 6.72 -7.53
N GLU A 66 -10.07 5.52 -7.07
CA GLU A 66 -11.43 4.96 -7.27
C GLU A 66 -12.48 5.75 -6.46
N GLN A 67 -12.10 6.29 -5.29
CA GLN A 67 -12.96 7.17 -4.50
C GLN A 67 -13.12 8.58 -5.14
N LEU A 68 -12.22 8.95 -6.02
CA LEU A 68 -12.22 10.19 -6.80
C LEU A 68 -12.84 10.00 -8.18
N GLU A 69 -13.77 9.07 -8.41
CA GLU A 69 -14.57 9.11 -9.64
C GLU A 69 -15.19 10.50 -9.74
N PRO A 70 -14.61 11.41 -10.56
CA PRO A 70 -15.16 12.74 -10.67
C PRO A 70 -16.55 12.58 -11.25
N VAL A 71 -17.57 13.04 -10.54
CA VAL A 71 -18.89 13.25 -11.12
C VAL A 71 -18.71 14.32 -12.17
N ILE A 72 -18.25 13.91 -13.35
CA ILE A 72 -18.01 14.80 -14.48
C ILE A 72 -19.39 15.29 -14.89
N ASN A 73 -19.58 16.58 -14.74
CA ASN A 73 -20.80 17.21 -15.20
C ASN A 73 -20.94 16.95 -16.72
N ASN A 74 -22.06 16.40 -17.12
CA ASN A 74 -22.40 16.01 -18.50
C ASN A 74 -22.77 17.21 -19.40
N GLY A 75 -22.14 18.37 -19.24
CA GLY A 75 -22.29 19.53 -20.14
C GLY A 75 -23.38 20.55 -19.75
N THR A 76 -23.91 20.47 -18.51
CA THR A 76 -25.03 21.35 -18.10
C THR A 76 -24.60 22.70 -17.50
N ALA A 77 -23.30 22.95 -17.25
CA ALA A 77 -22.84 24.13 -16.52
C ALA A 77 -22.15 25.23 -17.37
N GLY A 78 -21.98 25.03 -18.67
CA GLY A 78 -21.44 26.01 -19.59
C GLY A 78 -20.05 25.69 -20.17
N PRO A 79 -19.65 26.34 -21.27
CA PRO A 79 -18.51 25.96 -22.10
C PRO A 79 -17.15 26.03 -21.38
N ASP A 80 -16.99 26.90 -20.39
CA ASP A 80 -15.72 27.01 -19.65
C ASP A 80 -15.55 25.88 -18.66
N ARG A 81 -16.64 25.42 -18.02
CA ARG A 81 -16.59 24.21 -17.19
C ARG A 81 -16.38 22.96 -18.03
N ASP A 82 -17.06 22.84 -19.19
CA ASP A 82 -16.86 21.72 -20.10
C ASP A 82 -15.40 21.59 -20.56
N ARG A 83 -14.72 22.74 -20.73
CA ARG A 83 -13.31 22.79 -21.06
C ARG A 83 -12.44 22.29 -19.88
N ALA A 84 -12.76 22.68 -18.65
CA ALA A 84 -12.07 22.22 -17.46
C ALA A 84 -12.23 20.70 -17.31
N ASP A 85 -13.45 20.15 -17.48
CA ASP A 85 -13.73 18.73 -17.46
C ASP A 85 -12.96 17.96 -18.56
N GLN A 86 -12.80 18.56 -19.75
CA GLN A 86 -11.99 17.97 -20.81
C GLN A 86 -10.51 17.89 -20.44
N LEU A 87 -9.97 18.94 -19.84
CA LEU A 87 -8.59 18.99 -19.37
C LEU A 87 -8.35 17.99 -18.23
N LEU A 88 -9.33 17.85 -17.32
CA LEU A 88 -9.28 16.84 -16.25
C LEU A 88 -9.15 15.43 -16.84
N ARG A 89 -10.00 15.06 -17.81
CA ARG A 89 -9.93 13.77 -18.52
C ARG A 89 -8.63 13.58 -19.30
N GLN A 90 -8.08 14.67 -19.87
CA GLN A 90 -6.80 14.62 -20.56
C GLN A 90 -5.67 14.30 -19.58
N GLY A 91 -5.68 14.92 -18.40
CA GLY A 91 -4.74 14.64 -17.32
C GLY A 91 -4.81 13.18 -16.88
N ASP A 92 -6.02 12.65 -16.66
CA ASP A 92 -6.24 11.25 -16.34
C ASP A 92 -5.68 10.29 -17.41
N THR A 93 -5.89 10.64 -18.70
CA THR A 93 -5.33 9.88 -19.81
C THR A 93 -3.79 9.87 -19.80
N HIS A 94 -3.15 10.97 -19.44
CA HIS A 94 -1.70 11.06 -19.30
C HIS A 94 -1.19 10.27 -18.08
N TYR A 95 -1.91 10.36 -16.96
CA TYR A 95 -1.59 9.63 -15.75
C TYR A 95 -1.59 8.10 -15.99
N ARG A 96 -2.66 7.57 -16.59
CA ARG A 96 -2.77 6.13 -16.95
C ARG A 96 -1.68 5.64 -17.90
N LYS A 97 -1.05 6.54 -18.65
CA LYS A 97 0.10 6.26 -19.53
C LYS A 97 1.45 6.45 -18.83
N GLY A 98 1.47 6.70 -17.51
CA GLY A 98 2.69 6.99 -16.76
C GLY A 98 3.33 8.35 -17.08
N SER A 99 2.63 9.22 -17.84
CA SER A 99 3.12 10.54 -18.20
C SER A 99 2.74 11.57 -17.14
N TYR A 100 3.20 11.39 -15.92
CA TYR A 100 2.77 12.14 -14.73
C TYR A 100 2.96 13.65 -14.85
N LEU A 101 4.07 14.12 -15.43
CA LEU A 101 4.28 15.58 -15.66
C LEU A 101 3.22 16.18 -16.57
N LYS A 102 2.86 15.47 -17.66
CA LYS A 102 1.81 15.95 -18.58
C LYS A 102 0.42 15.88 -17.93
N ALA A 103 0.20 14.91 -17.04
CA ALA A 103 -1.02 14.83 -16.27
C ALA A 103 -1.17 16.03 -15.35
N ILE A 104 -0.13 16.38 -14.60
CA ILE A 104 -0.10 17.53 -13.71
C ILE A 104 -0.31 18.84 -14.49
N GLU A 105 0.37 19.04 -15.62
CA GLU A 105 0.21 20.23 -16.48
C GLU A 105 -1.23 20.40 -16.97
N ALA A 106 -1.87 19.30 -17.40
CA ALA A 106 -3.27 19.32 -17.82
C ALA A 106 -4.21 19.64 -16.65
N TRP A 107 -3.97 19.08 -15.47
CA TRP A 107 -4.75 19.33 -14.28
C TRP A 107 -4.52 20.74 -13.71
N GLU A 108 -3.33 21.32 -13.78
CA GLU A 108 -3.07 22.71 -13.40
C GLU A 108 -3.88 23.67 -14.30
N THR A 109 -3.94 23.38 -15.61
CA THR A 109 -4.78 24.15 -16.53
C THR A 109 -6.27 23.97 -16.22
N ALA A 110 -6.72 22.76 -15.89
CA ALA A 110 -8.09 22.49 -15.44
C ALA A 110 -8.42 23.26 -14.15
N LEU A 111 -7.49 23.28 -13.20
CA LEU A 111 -7.62 23.98 -11.92
C LEU A 111 -7.88 25.48 -12.12
N GLU A 112 -7.11 26.14 -13.02
CA GLU A 112 -7.31 27.54 -13.37
C GLU A 112 -8.71 27.79 -13.96
N GLN A 113 -9.19 26.89 -14.83
CA GLN A 113 -10.53 27.00 -15.41
C GLN A 113 -11.62 26.83 -14.35
N TYR A 114 -11.55 25.79 -13.48
CA TYR A 114 -12.51 25.61 -12.39
C TYR A 114 -12.53 26.81 -11.43
N GLN A 115 -11.36 27.38 -11.11
CA GLN A 115 -11.27 28.59 -10.28
C GLN A 115 -11.95 29.79 -10.96
N SER A 116 -11.78 29.97 -12.28
CA SER A 116 -12.36 31.09 -13.05
C SER A 116 -13.88 31.05 -13.07
N VAL A 117 -14.47 29.86 -13.06
CA VAL A 117 -15.94 29.68 -13.08
C VAL A 117 -16.54 29.50 -11.65
N GLY A 118 -15.70 29.49 -10.60
CA GLY A 118 -16.13 29.34 -9.21
C GLY A 118 -16.62 27.93 -8.88
N ASP A 119 -16.12 26.92 -9.59
CA ASP A 119 -16.42 25.51 -9.32
C ASP A 119 -15.47 24.92 -8.29
N ASP A 120 -15.80 25.11 -7.01
CA ASP A 120 -14.95 24.65 -5.91
C ASP A 120 -14.87 23.12 -5.80
N GLU A 121 -15.85 22.38 -6.33
CA GLU A 121 -15.81 20.92 -6.38
C GLU A 121 -14.74 20.46 -7.38
N GLY A 122 -14.78 21.00 -8.59
CA GLY A 122 -13.75 20.79 -9.61
C GLY A 122 -12.35 21.19 -9.13
N VAL A 123 -12.25 22.32 -8.42
CA VAL A 123 -11.00 22.77 -7.75
C VAL A 123 -10.53 21.71 -6.76
N GLY A 124 -11.42 21.18 -5.93
CA GLY A 124 -11.10 20.16 -4.93
C GLY A 124 -10.54 18.90 -5.54
N ILE A 125 -11.29 18.28 -6.46
CA ILE A 125 -10.88 17.06 -7.16
C ILE A 125 -9.54 17.22 -7.86
N THR A 126 -9.36 18.34 -8.56
CA THR A 126 -8.12 18.60 -9.31
C THR A 126 -6.91 18.75 -8.37
N LEU A 127 -7.07 19.39 -7.22
CA LEU A 127 -6.02 19.50 -6.22
C LEU A 127 -5.66 18.14 -5.57
N ASP A 128 -6.63 17.25 -5.35
CA ASP A 128 -6.38 15.89 -4.88
C ASP A 128 -5.54 15.12 -5.91
N LEU A 129 -5.91 15.16 -7.20
CA LEU A 129 -5.16 14.50 -8.28
C LEU A 129 -3.72 15.01 -8.40
N ILE A 130 -3.52 16.34 -8.38
CA ILE A 130 -2.18 16.94 -8.42
C ILE A 130 -1.37 16.50 -7.19
N GLY A 131 -1.95 16.63 -5.99
CA GLY A 131 -1.26 16.33 -4.74
C GLY A 131 -0.81 14.87 -4.66
N LEU A 132 -1.70 13.93 -4.98
CA LEU A 132 -1.37 12.49 -4.95
C LEU A 132 -0.31 12.15 -6.00
N THR A 133 -0.44 12.67 -7.22
CA THR A 133 0.54 12.42 -8.30
C THR A 133 1.91 13.03 -8.00
N GLN A 134 1.98 14.18 -7.34
CA GLN A 134 3.25 14.73 -6.85
C GLN A 134 3.86 13.84 -5.76
N GLY A 135 3.03 13.30 -4.85
CA GLY A 135 3.45 12.33 -3.85
C GLY A 135 4.06 11.07 -4.47
N ASP A 136 3.39 10.49 -5.47
CA ASP A 136 3.87 9.32 -6.23
C ASP A 136 5.21 9.58 -6.92
N ARG A 137 5.47 10.82 -7.32
CA ARG A 137 6.75 11.24 -7.90
C ARG A 137 7.84 11.56 -6.88
N GLY A 138 7.53 11.47 -5.59
CA GLY A 138 8.45 11.83 -4.50
C GLY A 138 8.60 13.34 -4.28
N ASP A 139 7.80 14.18 -4.95
CA ASP A 139 7.75 15.63 -4.68
C ASP A 139 6.78 15.91 -3.52
N TYR A 140 7.17 15.46 -2.33
CA TYR A 140 6.34 15.55 -1.14
C TYR A 140 5.98 17.00 -0.76
N LEU A 141 6.85 17.97 -1.08
CA LEU A 141 6.57 19.38 -0.79
C LEU A 141 5.45 19.92 -1.69
N ALA A 142 5.49 19.64 -2.98
CA ALA A 142 4.43 20.06 -3.90
C ALA A 142 3.11 19.32 -3.58
N ALA A 143 3.19 18.03 -3.24
CA ALA A 143 2.05 17.24 -2.82
C ALA A 143 1.38 17.84 -1.57
N GLU A 144 2.15 18.15 -0.54
CA GLU A 144 1.65 18.79 0.69
C GLU A 144 0.98 20.12 0.40
N GLN A 145 1.58 20.98 -0.45
CA GLN A 145 1.01 22.26 -0.80
C GLN A 145 -0.35 22.12 -1.51
N ALA A 146 -0.47 21.21 -2.47
CA ALA A 146 -1.71 20.96 -3.19
C ALA A 146 -2.82 20.44 -2.22
N LEU A 147 -2.50 19.48 -1.37
CA LEU A 147 -3.46 18.91 -0.41
C LEU A 147 -3.86 19.91 0.69
N ARG A 148 -2.95 20.77 1.16
CA ARG A 148 -3.31 21.86 2.07
C ARG A 148 -4.25 22.89 1.42
N ARG A 149 -4.08 23.21 0.12
CA ARG A 149 -5.01 24.04 -0.63
C ARG A 149 -6.38 23.35 -0.75
N ARG A 150 -6.41 22.06 -1.06
CA ARG A 150 -7.64 21.24 -1.08
C ARG A 150 -8.38 21.30 0.25
N LEU A 151 -7.64 21.08 1.36
CA LEU A 151 -8.20 21.14 2.71
C LEU A 151 -8.81 22.51 3.01
N SER A 152 -8.17 23.59 2.57
CA SER A 152 -8.70 24.94 2.74
C SER A 152 -10.03 25.13 2.01
N VAL A 153 -10.14 24.64 0.78
CA VAL A 153 -11.40 24.66 -0.01
C VAL A 153 -12.48 23.87 0.71
N ALA A 154 -12.19 22.64 1.19
CA ALA A 154 -13.14 21.81 1.90
C ALA A 154 -13.61 22.45 3.22
N ARG A 155 -12.72 23.13 3.96
CA ARG A 155 -13.07 23.83 5.19
C ARG A 155 -13.98 25.03 4.93
N LEU A 156 -13.70 25.84 3.90
CA LEU A 156 -14.55 26.98 3.50
C LEU A 156 -15.96 26.53 3.14
N ARG A 157 -16.10 25.39 2.47
CA ARG A 157 -17.38 24.83 2.05
C ARG A 157 -18.08 24.02 3.13
N LYS A 158 -17.43 23.76 4.27
CA LYS A 158 -17.92 22.82 5.29
C LYS A 158 -18.15 21.42 4.72
N ASP A 159 -17.36 21.03 3.72
CA ASP A 159 -17.31 19.70 3.16
C ASP A 159 -16.50 18.79 4.11
N PHE A 160 -17.18 18.24 5.11
CA PHE A 160 -16.55 17.41 6.14
C PHE A 160 -16.00 16.10 5.57
N GLN A 161 -16.67 15.51 4.58
CA GLN A 161 -16.18 14.32 3.91
C GLN A 161 -14.90 14.62 3.12
N GLY A 162 -14.88 15.70 2.36
CA GLY A 162 -13.68 16.16 1.65
C GLY A 162 -12.54 16.51 2.60
N GLN A 163 -12.81 17.12 3.75
CA GLN A 163 -11.79 17.37 4.78
C GLN A 163 -11.18 16.07 5.29
N MET A 164 -12.02 15.08 5.63
CA MET A 164 -11.62 13.77 6.12
C MET A 164 -10.70 13.04 5.11
N TYR A 165 -11.10 12.96 3.85
CA TYR A 165 -10.28 12.29 2.83
C TYR A 165 -8.99 13.06 2.55
N THR A 166 -9.05 14.39 2.43
CA THR A 166 -7.85 15.20 2.19
C THR A 166 -6.83 15.09 3.33
N LEU A 167 -7.28 15.03 4.59
CA LEU A 167 -6.40 14.82 5.74
C LEU A 167 -5.75 13.43 5.71
N ASN A 168 -6.49 12.39 5.32
CA ASN A 168 -5.91 11.06 5.10
C ASN A 168 -4.87 11.08 3.96
N ASN A 169 -5.17 11.71 2.83
CA ASN A 169 -4.23 11.85 1.71
C ASN A 169 -2.97 12.61 2.12
N LEU A 170 -3.12 13.72 2.84
CA LEU A 170 -2.01 14.51 3.36
C LEU A 170 -1.12 13.70 4.30
N GLY A 171 -1.75 12.97 5.24
CA GLY A 171 -1.03 12.09 6.16
C GLY A 171 -0.28 10.99 5.44
N MET A 172 -0.84 10.39 4.38
CA MET A 172 -0.18 9.36 3.58
C MET A 172 1.03 9.90 2.81
N VAL A 173 0.91 11.07 2.18
CA VAL A 173 2.05 11.73 1.51
C VAL A 173 3.18 12.03 2.50
N LEU A 174 2.85 12.52 3.69
CA LEU A 174 3.83 12.77 4.75
C LEU A 174 4.47 11.47 5.25
N LEU A 175 3.69 10.39 5.39
CA LEU A 175 4.21 9.08 5.78
C LEU A 175 5.26 8.58 4.80
N GLN A 176 5.05 8.75 3.50
CA GLN A 176 6.01 8.42 2.44
C GLN A 176 7.30 9.24 2.55
N GLY A 177 7.23 10.48 3.02
CA GLY A 177 8.40 11.34 3.25
C GLY A 177 9.34 10.85 4.36
N GLY A 178 8.91 9.97 5.25
CA GLY A 178 9.70 9.06 6.10
C GLY A 178 10.54 9.65 7.19
N THR A 179 10.46 10.92 7.49
CA THR A 179 11.16 11.50 8.64
C THR A 179 10.30 11.38 9.90
N GLN A 180 10.95 11.43 11.07
CA GLN A 180 10.21 11.44 12.34
C GLN A 180 9.23 12.64 12.46
N GLU A 181 9.60 13.76 11.87
CA GLU A 181 8.73 14.95 11.82
C GLU A 181 7.51 14.67 10.94
N HIS A 182 7.71 14.05 9.76
CA HIS A 182 6.61 13.65 8.89
C HIS A 182 5.66 12.66 9.57
N LEU A 183 6.18 11.67 10.31
CA LEU A 183 5.36 10.73 11.09
C LEU A 183 4.48 11.45 12.11
N ASN A 184 5.02 12.47 12.81
CA ASN A 184 4.26 13.23 13.80
C ASN A 184 3.15 14.07 13.16
N VAL A 185 3.44 14.72 12.02
CA VAL A 185 2.44 15.53 11.31
C VAL A 185 1.38 14.63 10.66
N ALA A 186 1.77 13.48 10.12
CA ALA A 186 0.84 12.49 9.58
C ALA A 186 -0.12 11.97 10.64
N GLU A 187 0.38 11.68 11.85
CA GLU A 187 -0.47 11.25 12.98
C GLU A 187 -1.54 12.29 13.30
N VAL A 188 -1.16 13.56 13.43
CA VAL A 188 -2.11 14.64 13.68
C VAL A 188 -3.17 14.74 12.57
N ALA A 189 -2.77 14.62 11.31
CA ALA A 189 -3.70 14.64 10.18
C ALA A 189 -4.69 13.46 10.23
N PHE A 190 -4.22 12.26 10.55
CA PHE A 190 -5.09 11.08 10.65
C PHE A 190 -6.02 11.14 11.87
N GLU A 191 -5.55 11.70 12.99
CA GLU A 191 -6.39 11.91 14.18
C GLU A 191 -7.52 12.93 13.91
N GLU A 192 -7.21 14.03 13.21
CA GLU A 192 -8.23 14.99 12.78
C GLU A 192 -9.22 14.35 11.79
N ALA A 193 -8.72 13.55 10.82
CA ALA A 193 -9.57 12.81 9.89
C ALA A 193 -10.50 11.83 10.62
N TYR A 194 -9.98 11.10 11.60
CA TYR A 194 -10.77 10.18 12.42
C TYR A 194 -11.86 10.90 13.21
N ALA A 195 -11.52 12.05 13.81
CA ALA A 195 -12.49 12.85 14.56
C ALA A 195 -13.63 13.33 13.67
N ILE A 196 -13.31 13.85 12.47
CA ILE A 196 -14.30 14.27 11.48
C ILE A 196 -15.16 13.06 11.04
N ALA A 197 -14.53 11.92 10.71
CA ALA A 197 -15.25 10.72 10.31
C ALA A 197 -16.24 10.25 11.40
N LYS A 198 -15.87 10.38 12.66
CA LYS A 198 -16.73 10.08 13.80
C LYS A 198 -17.88 11.06 13.91
N ASP A 199 -17.63 12.36 13.76
CA ASP A 199 -18.64 13.41 13.88
C ASP A 199 -19.73 13.34 12.80
N ILE A 200 -19.37 12.80 11.60
CA ILE A 200 -20.31 12.61 10.49
C ILE A 200 -20.82 11.17 10.38
N ASP A 201 -20.55 10.31 11.36
CA ASP A 201 -20.92 8.88 11.37
C ASP A 201 -20.43 8.08 10.14
N HIS A 202 -19.29 8.45 9.56
CA HIS A 202 -18.73 7.82 8.37
C HIS A 202 -17.85 6.62 8.75
N LEU A 203 -18.43 5.42 8.82
CA LEU A 203 -17.77 4.20 9.29
C LEU A 203 -16.50 3.88 8.50
N ASP A 204 -16.58 3.95 7.18
CA ASP A 204 -15.42 3.67 6.32
C ASP A 204 -14.27 4.66 6.56
N GLY A 205 -14.56 5.95 6.70
CA GLY A 205 -13.58 6.98 7.06
C GLY A 205 -12.92 6.74 8.41
N GLN A 206 -13.68 6.24 9.40
CA GLN A 206 -13.12 5.84 10.69
C GLN A 206 -12.13 4.67 10.51
N GLY A 207 -12.51 3.65 9.72
CA GLY A 207 -11.64 2.53 9.39
C GLY A 207 -10.38 2.96 8.64
N LEU A 208 -10.51 3.87 7.65
CA LEU A 208 -9.38 4.42 6.90
C LEU A 208 -8.38 5.12 7.82
N SER A 209 -8.85 6.07 8.62
CA SER A 209 -8.00 6.87 9.50
C SER A 209 -7.32 6.02 10.57
N LEU A 210 -8.02 5.03 11.16
CA LEU A 210 -7.43 4.08 12.11
C LEU A 210 -6.37 3.18 11.46
N SER A 211 -6.62 2.70 10.24
CA SER A 211 -5.62 1.91 9.51
C SER A 211 -4.36 2.74 9.25
N ASN A 212 -4.50 3.99 8.82
CA ASN A 212 -3.39 4.91 8.61
C ASN A 212 -2.63 5.24 9.91
N LEU A 213 -3.34 5.42 11.04
CA LEU A 213 -2.72 5.54 12.36
C LEU A 213 -1.95 4.26 12.76
N GLY A 214 -2.43 3.10 12.34
CA GLY A 214 -1.71 1.83 12.47
C GLY A 214 -0.38 1.84 11.73
N LEU A 215 -0.35 2.38 10.51
CA LEU A 215 0.89 2.55 9.74
C LEU A 215 1.88 3.50 10.42
N VAL A 216 1.41 4.59 11.03
CA VAL A 216 2.27 5.48 11.84
C VAL A 216 2.89 4.71 13.01
N SER A 217 2.11 3.89 13.72
CA SER A 217 2.61 3.06 14.81
C SER A 217 3.68 2.08 14.33
N ALA A 218 3.43 1.39 13.21
CA ALA A 218 4.39 0.49 12.58
C ALA A 218 5.68 1.23 12.15
N GLY A 219 5.56 2.43 11.58
CA GLY A 219 6.69 3.28 11.21
C GLY A 219 7.57 3.70 12.39
N ARG A 220 7.01 3.76 13.60
CA ARG A 220 7.74 3.97 14.86
C ARG A 220 8.28 2.67 15.49
N GLY A 221 7.97 1.51 14.91
CA GLY A 221 8.32 0.20 15.45
C GLY A 221 7.38 -0.28 16.55
N ASP A 222 6.29 0.44 16.86
CA ASP A 222 5.25 0.00 17.81
C ASP A 222 4.22 -0.89 17.10
N TYR A 223 4.66 -2.08 16.73
CA TYR A 223 3.82 -3.05 16.03
C TYR A 223 2.64 -3.54 16.89
N ALA A 224 2.80 -3.54 18.22
CA ALA A 224 1.71 -3.93 19.11
C ALA A 224 0.55 -2.92 19.06
N GLN A 225 0.86 -1.63 18.99
CA GLN A 225 -0.14 -0.58 18.79
C GLN A 225 -0.69 -0.60 17.36
N ALA A 226 0.16 -0.93 16.35
CA ALA A 226 -0.28 -1.09 14.98
C ALA A 226 -1.35 -2.19 14.86
N VAL A 227 -1.13 -3.37 15.47
CA VAL A 227 -2.13 -4.46 15.51
C VAL A 227 -3.46 -3.95 16.07
N LYS A 228 -3.46 -3.31 17.23
CA LYS A 228 -4.70 -2.81 17.85
C LYS A 228 -5.47 -1.86 16.94
N ARG A 229 -4.75 -0.91 16.31
CA ARG A 229 -5.35 0.07 15.41
C ARG A 229 -5.92 -0.59 14.14
N HIS A 230 -5.20 -1.58 13.58
CA HIS A 230 -5.68 -2.31 12.40
C HIS A 230 -6.86 -3.24 12.72
N GLU A 231 -6.87 -3.90 13.89
CA GLU A 231 -8.03 -4.69 14.32
C GLU A 231 -9.28 -3.82 14.49
N GLU A 232 -9.14 -2.64 15.09
CA GLU A 232 -10.22 -1.67 15.23
C GLU A 232 -10.67 -1.14 13.85
N ALA A 233 -9.73 -0.81 12.96
CA ALA A 233 -10.01 -0.39 11.60
C ALA A 233 -10.82 -1.44 10.83
N LEU A 234 -10.44 -2.71 10.95
CA LEU A 234 -11.11 -3.85 10.31
C LEU A 234 -12.59 -3.93 10.69
N LEU A 235 -12.92 -3.73 11.98
CA LEU A 235 -14.31 -3.70 12.44
C LEU A 235 -15.13 -2.59 11.78
N PHE A 236 -14.53 -1.40 11.59
CA PHE A 236 -15.21 -0.29 10.92
C PHE A 236 -15.37 -0.55 9.41
N ARG A 237 -14.34 -1.13 8.74
CA ARG A 237 -14.41 -1.50 7.33
C ARG A 237 -15.51 -2.51 7.06
N GLN A 238 -15.62 -3.54 7.90
CA GLN A 238 -16.68 -4.55 7.80
C GLN A 238 -18.07 -3.97 8.01
N ARG A 239 -18.23 -3.08 8.99
CA ARG A 239 -19.52 -2.40 9.23
C ARG A 239 -19.87 -1.40 8.14
N GLY A 240 -18.88 -0.79 7.53
CA GLY A 240 -19.02 0.19 6.44
C GLY A 240 -19.19 -0.44 5.06
N ASP A 241 -19.17 -1.79 4.98
CA ASP A 241 -19.27 -2.56 3.73
C ASP A 241 -18.24 -2.12 2.67
N ASN A 242 -16.97 -1.93 3.14
CA ASN A 242 -15.85 -1.61 2.26
C ASN A 242 -14.84 -2.77 2.20
N PRO A 243 -15.08 -3.77 1.34
CA PRO A 243 -14.21 -4.94 1.25
C PRO A 243 -12.81 -4.63 0.68
N ALA A 244 -12.66 -3.62 -0.18
CA ALA A 244 -11.34 -3.19 -0.66
C ALA A 244 -10.50 -2.60 0.50
N GLY A 245 -11.10 -1.76 1.34
CA GLY A 245 -10.46 -1.27 2.55
C GLY A 245 -10.17 -2.38 3.57
N GLU A 246 -11.01 -3.41 3.64
CA GLU A 246 -10.80 -4.60 4.47
C GLU A 246 -9.54 -5.36 4.03
N ILE A 247 -9.35 -5.62 2.72
CA ILE A 247 -8.15 -6.27 2.18
C ILE A 247 -6.88 -5.50 2.57
N ASN A 248 -6.87 -4.18 2.39
CA ASN A 248 -5.71 -3.36 2.73
C ASN A 248 -5.39 -3.45 4.23
N THR A 249 -6.43 -3.36 5.08
CA THR A 249 -6.26 -3.45 6.54
C THR A 249 -5.77 -4.82 6.97
N LEU A 250 -6.25 -5.91 6.36
CA LEU A 250 -5.79 -7.27 6.61
C LEU A 250 -4.31 -7.46 6.20
N ASN A 251 -3.87 -6.91 5.08
CA ASN A 251 -2.47 -6.94 4.68
C ASN A 251 -1.58 -6.19 5.71
N HIS A 252 -1.99 -5.02 6.17
CA HIS A 252 -1.25 -4.27 7.20
C HIS A 252 -1.22 -5.00 8.53
N LEU A 253 -2.33 -5.63 8.91
CA LEU A 253 -2.42 -6.47 10.11
C LEU A 253 -1.46 -7.68 10.02
N GLY A 254 -1.42 -8.34 8.86
CA GLY A 254 -0.47 -9.43 8.59
C GLY A 254 0.98 -8.97 8.76
N THR A 255 1.33 -7.80 8.23
CA THR A 255 2.67 -7.20 8.39
C THR A 255 2.99 -6.91 9.86
N ALA A 256 2.05 -6.35 10.61
CA ALA A 256 2.26 -6.03 12.02
C ALA A 256 2.40 -7.29 12.88
N TYR A 257 1.61 -8.34 12.64
CA TYR A 257 1.76 -9.64 13.29
C TYR A 257 3.10 -10.31 12.95
N TRP A 258 3.49 -10.29 11.67
CA TRP A 258 4.78 -10.84 11.25
C TRP A 258 5.95 -10.15 11.97
N ALA A 259 5.92 -8.82 12.07
CA ALA A 259 6.95 -8.05 12.76
C ALA A 259 7.02 -8.33 14.28
N LEU A 260 5.92 -8.77 14.89
CA LEU A 260 5.87 -9.22 16.29
C LEU A 260 6.30 -10.68 16.46
N GLY A 261 6.52 -11.44 15.37
CA GLY A 261 6.81 -12.87 15.41
C GLY A 261 5.56 -13.75 15.56
N PHE A 262 4.37 -13.21 15.41
CA PHE A 262 3.10 -13.94 15.43
C PHE A 262 2.78 -14.46 14.01
N TYR A 263 3.59 -15.41 13.56
CA TYR A 263 3.60 -15.84 12.15
C TYR A 263 2.33 -16.58 11.73
N ASP A 264 1.68 -17.33 12.60
CA ASP A 264 0.42 -18.00 12.28
C ASP A 264 -0.73 -17.00 12.15
N GLU A 265 -0.76 -15.94 12.96
CA GLU A 265 -1.68 -14.83 12.85
C GLU A 265 -1.43 -14.04 11.57
N ALA A 266 -0.17 -13.81 11.20
CA ALA A 266 0.20 -13.16 9.95
C ALA A 266 -0.28 -13.97 8.73
N ILE A 267 -0.06 -15.27 8.72
CA ILE A 267 -0.56 -16.19 7.69
C ILE A 267 -2.09 -16.13 7.61
N GLY A 268 -2.77 -16.09 8.77
CA GLY A 268 -4.22 -15.94 8.82
C GLY A 268 -4.72 -14.64 8.20
N ALA A 269 -4.08 -13.51 8.54
CA ALA A 269 -4.45 -12.20 8.04
C ALA A 269 -4.20 -12.06 6.53
N TYR A 270 -3.02 -12.43 6.05
CA TYR A 270 -2.71 -12.41 4.61
C TYR A 270 -3.57 -13.40 3.81
N GLY A 271 -3.86 -14.59 4.39
CA GLY A 271 -4.75 -15.56 3.77
C GLY A 271 -6.18 -15.03 3.63
N ALA A 272 -6.69 -14.32 4.64
CA ALA A 272 -7.99 -13.66 4.57
C ALA A 272 -8.01 -12.55 3.51
N ALA A 273 -6.92 -11.73 3.43
CA ALA A 273 -6.78 -10.72 2.40
C ALA A 273 -6.78 -11.34 0.99
N LEU A 274 -6.04 -12.45 0.80
CA LEU A 274 -5.97 -13.15 -0.49
C LEU A 274 -7.35 -13.68 -0.91
N ASN A 275 -8.06 -14.38 -0.01
CA ASN A 275 -9.38 -14.91 -0.30
C ASN A 275 -10.39 -13.81 -0.67
N LEU A 276 -10.33 -12.67 0.02
CA LEU A 276 -11.22 -11.55 -0.27
C LEU A 276 -10.85 -10.88 -1.59
N ALA A 277 -9.56 -10.72 -1.89
CA ALA A 277 -9.09 -10.20 -3.17
C ALA A 277 -9.45 -11.11 -4.35
N GLU A 278 -9.46 -12.43 -4.15
CA GLU A 278 -9.95 -13.39 -5.14
C GLU A 278 -11.45 -13.28 -5.38
N ALA A 279 -12.24 -13.14 -4.32
CA ALA A 279 -13.69 -13.02 -4.41
C ALA A 279 -14.14 -11.72 -5.10
N LEU A 280 -13.33 -10.66 -5.02
CA LEU A 280 -13.59 -9.36 -5.65
C LEU A 280 -12.93 -9.20 -7.03
N GLU A 281 -12.18 -10.20 -7.48
CA GLU A 281 -11.41 -10.14 -8.73
C GLU A 281 -10.41 -8.97 -8.77
N GLU A 282 -9.77 -8.66 -7.60
CA GLU A 282 -8.83 -7.56 -7.41
C GLU A 282 -7.37 -8.02 -7.59
N PRO A 283 -6.80 -7.99 -8.81
CA PRO A 283 -5.52 -8.64 -9.10
C PRO A 283 -4.34 -8.02 -8.36
N TYR A 284 -4.32 -6.71 -8.16
CA TYR A 284 -3.21 -6.06 -7.44
C TYR A 284 -3.26 -6.31 -5.94
N ALA A 285 -4.46 -6.36 -5.36
CA ALA A 285 -4.66 -6.76 -3.98
C ALA A 285 -4.21 -8.21 -3.76
N LYS A 286 -4.52 -9.10 -4.72
CA LYS A 286 -4.07 -10.49 -4.76
C LYS A 286 -2.53 -10.59 -4.80
N LEU A 287 -1.86 -9.84 -5.68
CA LEU A 287 -0.39 -9.80 -5.76
C LEU A 287 0.24 -9.42 -4.40
N ARG A 288 -0.32 -8.43 -3.72
CA ARG A 288 0.17 -7.98 -2.41
C ARG A 288 -0.03 -9.02 -1.31
N ALA A 289 -1.22 -9.59 -1.23
CA ALA A 289 -1.52 -10.63 -0.25
C ALA A 289 -0.66 -11.89 -0.44
N MET A 290 -0.42 -12.30 -1.70
CA MET A 290 0.49 -13.40 -2.03
C MET A 290 1.91 -13.15 -1.57
N ALA A 291 2.45 -11.94 -1.75
CA ALA A 291 3.80 -11.59 -1.29
C ALA A 291 3.94 -11.75 0.22
N GLY A 292 3.05 -11.12 1.01
CA GLY A 292 3.08 -11.25 2.47
C GLY A 292 2.88 -12.68 2.96
N LEU A 293 1.98 -13.42 2.32
CA LEU A 293 1.70 -14.81 2.66
C LEU A 293 2.90 -15.73 2.34
N ALA A 294 3.56 -15.53 1.20
CA ALA A 294 4.77 -16.27 0.82
C ALA A 294 5.89 -16.06 1.85
N GLU A 295 6.16 -14.82 2.20
CA GLU A 295 7.17 -14.45 3.19
C GLU A 295 6.87 -15.05 4.57
N ALA A 296 5.62 -14.97 5.03
CA ALA A 296 5.22 -15.59 6.28
C ALA A 296 5.42 -17.12 6.25
N HIS A 297 5.13 -17.79 5.14
CA HIS A 297 5.41 -19.21 4.96
C HIS A 297 6.91 -19.52 4.91
N LEU A 298 7.75 -18.69 4.25
CA LEU A 298 9.21 -18.83 4.26
C LEU A 298 9.74 -18.77 5.68
N THR A 299 9.27 -17.81 6.48
CA THR A 299 9.72 -17.59 7.85
C THR A 299 9.45 -18.81 8.76
N VAL A 300 8.34 -19.50 8.55
CA VAL A 300 8.01 -20.73 9.32
C VAL A 300 8.50 -22.03 8.65
N GLY A 301 9.30 -21.92 7.57
CA GLY A 301 9.91 -23.08 6.89
C GLY A 301 8.96 -23.88 5.99
N ARG A 302 7.78 -23.35 5.66
CA ARG A 302 6.82 -24.00 4.72
C ARG A 302 7.18 -23.68 3.28
N LEU A 303 8.37 -24.15 2.84
CA LEU A 303 9.03 -23.73 1.60
C LEU A 303 8.20 -24.04 0.34
N GLU A 304 7.59 -25.21 0.27
CA GLU A 304 6.78 -25.64 -0.88
C GLU A 304 5.63 -24.65 -1.11
N ARG A 305 4.89 -24.33 -0.05
CA ARG A 305 3.77 -23.39 -0.16
C ARG A 305 4.20 -21.96 -0.52
N ALA A 306 5.33 -21.51 0.02
CA ALA A 306 5.91 -20.21 -0.34
C ALA A 306 6.30 -20.15 -1.82
N MET A 307 6.96 -21.19 -2.32
CA MET A 307 7.37 -21.28 -3.73
C MET A 307 6.17 -21.29 -4.68
N ASP A 308 5.08 -21.99 -4.31
CA ASP A 308 3.83 -21.98 -5.07
C ASP A 308 3.28 -20.55 -5.17
N LEU A 309 3.16 -19.85 -4.05
CA LEU A 309 2.66 -18.47 -4.00
C LEU A 309 3.52 -17.49 -4.81
N MET A 310 4.85 -17.57 -4.68
CA MET A 310 5.78 -16.74 -5.46
C MET A 310 5.64 -17.01 -6.96
N THR A 311 5.43 -18.28 -7.35
CA THR A 311 5.24 -18.67 -8.76
C THR A 311 3.90 -18.16 -9.28
N GLU A 312 2.82 -18.34 -8.54
CA GLU A 312 1.49 -17.82 -8.87
C GLU A 312 1.50 -16.28 -8.99
N ARG A 313 2.20 -15.59 -8.07
CA ARG A 313 2.36 -14.14 -8.09
C ARG A 313 3.07 -13.67 -9.37
N LEU A 314 4.18 -14.32 -9.73
CA LEU A 314 4.91 -13.97 -10.95
C LEU A 314 4.06 -14.23 -12.21
N ALA A 315 3.33 -15.34 -12.26
CA ALA A 315 2.42 -15.66 -13.36
C ALA A 315 1.32 -14.59 -13.52
N LEU A 316 0.68 -14.18 -12.40
CA LEU A 316 -0.32 -13.12 -12.42
C LEU A 316 0.26 -11.77 -12.88
N ALA A 317 1.46 -11.39 -12.41
CA ALA A 317 2.14 -10.19 -12.87
C ALA A 317 2.45 -10.20 -14.38
N GLN A 318 2.75 -11.38 -14.93
CA GLN A 318 2.96 -11.58 -16.37
C GLN A 318 1.63 -11.49 -17.15
N GLU A 319 0.56 -12.06 -16.63
CA GLU A 319 -0.78 -11.97 -17.24
C GLU A 319 -1.26 -10.52 -17.31
N LEU A 320 -1.01 -9.74 -16.28
CA LEU A 320 -1.33 -8.31 -16.23
C LEU A 320 -0.43 -7.46 -17.16
N GLY A 321 0.68 -8.00 -17.62
CA GLY A 321 1.68 -7.25 -18.39
C GLY A 321 2.40 -6.16 -17.57
N ASP A 322 2.31 -6.21 -16.24
CA ASP A 322 2.89 -5.23 -15.34
C ASP A 322 4.38 -5.54 -15.10
N VAL A 323 5.24 -4.78 -15.76
CA VAL A 323 6.71 -4.95 -15.70
C VAL A 323 7.25 -4.73 -14.29
N TYR A 324 6.66 -3.80 -13.53
CA TYR A 324 7.11 -3.51 -12.16
C TYR A 324 6.75 -4.64 -11.20
N GLN A 325 5.54 -5.18 -11.27
CA GLN A 325 5.13 -6.33 -10.47
C GLN A 325 5.93 -7.61 -10.84
N GLN A 326 6.31 -7.77 -12.11
CA GLN A 326 7.22 -8.84 -12.53
C GLN A 326 8.62 -8.65 -11.94
N PHE A 327 9.14 -7.41 -11.93
CA PHE A 327 10.40 -7.08 -11.28
C PHE A 327 10.38 -7.45 -9.79
N LEU A 328 9.36 -7.03 -9.04
CA LEU A 328 9.20 -7.35 -7.61
C LEU A 328 9.15 -8.88 -7.37
N SER A 329 8.36 -9.59 -8.18
CA SER A 329 8.25 -11.06 -8.05
C SER A 329 9.58 -11.77 -8.34
N VAL A 330 10.35 -11.30 -9.31
CA VAL A 330 11.67 -11.88 -9.63
C VAL A 330 12.70 -11.53 -8.56
N GLN A 331 12.57 -10.36 -7.90
CA GLN A 331 13.42 -9.98 -6.80
C GLN A 331 13.25 -10.93 -5.60
N GLU A 332 12.03 -11.33 -5.26
CA GLU A 332 11.77 -12.33 -4.21
C GLU A 332 12.47 -13.67 -4.49
N PHE A 333 12.41 -14.15 -5.73
CA PHE A 333 13.14 -15.36 -6.12
C PHE A 333 14.65 -15.19 -6.00
N PHE A 334 15.19 -14.04 -6.43
CA PHE A 334 16.62 -13.77 -6.28
C PHE A 334 17.04 -13.79 -4.82
N GLU A 335 16.34 -13.08 -3.94
CA GLU A 335 16.63 -13.01 -2.51
C GLU A 335 16.54 -14.42 -1.88
N PHE A 336 15.49 -15.17 -2.19
CA PHE A 336 15.30 -16.54 -1.70
C PHE A 336 16.48 -17.46 -2.02
N TYR A 337 16.93 -17.52 -3.29
CA TYR A 337 18.01 -18.40 -3.68
C TYR A 337 19.38 -17.89 -3.22
N HIS A 338 19.57 -16.59 -3.21
CA HIS A 338 20.79 -15.95 -2.73
C HIS A 338 21.02 -16.25 -1.25
N ASP A 339 20.02 -16.07 -0.39
CA ASP A 339 20.12 -16.29 1.05
C ASP A 339 20.31 -17.76 1.42
N ARG A 340 19.91 -18.67 0.56
CA ARG A 340 20.14 -20.12 0.70
C ARG A 340 21.51 -20.59 0.18
N GLY A 341 22.24 -19.69 -0.49
CA GLY A 341 23.52 -20.03 -1.10
C GLY A 341 23.40 -20.76 -2.44
N ASP A 342 22.19 -20.85 -3.02
CA ASP A 342 21.97 -21.41 -4.36
C ASP A 342 22.39 -20.42 -5.44
N LEU A 343 23.69 -20.03 -5.42
CA LEU A 343 24.24 -18.90 -6.16
C LEU A 343 24.03 -19.01 -7.68
N ALA A 344 24.08 -20.21 -8.24
CA ALA A 344 23.85 -20.41 -9.67
C ALA A 344 22.41 -20.08 -10.09
N VAL A 345 21.43 -20.42 -9.26
CA VAL A 345 20.02 -20.09 -9.49
C VAL A 345 19.79 -18.59 -9.22
N ALA A 346 20.32 -18.07 -8.13
CA ALA A 346 20.26 -16.65 -7.80
C ALA A 346 20.79 -15.78 -8.96
N ARG A 347 21.91 -16.18 -9.56
CA ARG A 347 22.48 -15.52 -10.74
C ARG A 347 21.47 -15.43 -11.92
N THR A 348 20.71 -16.48 -12.13
CA THR A 348 19.71 -16.50 -13.21
C THR A 348 18.61 -15.46 -12.98
N TYR A 349 18.13 -15.33 -11.74
CA TYR A 349 17.15 -14.31 -11.38
C TYR A 349 17.75 -12.90 -11.38
N LEU A 350 19.01 -12.72 -10.97
CA LEU A 350 19.70 -11.45 -11.00
C LEU A 350 19.84 -10.89 -12.43
N LEU A 351 20.13 -11.75 -13.42
CA LEU A 351 20.14 -11.36 -14.84
C LEU A 351 18.78 -10.89 -15.32
N ARG A 352 17.69 -11.54 -14.85
CA ARG A 352 16.32 -11.08 -15.15
C ARG A 352 16.02 -9.73 -14.53
N LEU A 353 16.46 -9.49 -13.27
CA LEU A 353 16.32 -8.19 -12.60
C LEU A 353 16.99 -7.07 -13.38
N ILE A 354 18.22 -7.29 -13.85
CA ILE A 354 18.92 -6.32 -14.71
C ILE A 354 18.11 -6.01 -15.98
N GLY A 355 17.52 -7.01 -16.61
CA GLY A 355 16.64 -6.80 -17.77
C GLY A 355 15.39 -5.96 -17.43
N TYR A 356 14.79 -6.20 -16.28
CA TYR A 356 13.63 -5.40 -15.83
C TYR A 356 14.01 -3.97 -15.46
N THR A 357 15.17 -3.73 -14.82
CA THR A 357 15.63 -2.37 -14.50
C THR A 357 15.89 -1.54 -15.77
N GLN A 358 16.38 -2.17 -16.84
CA GLN A 358 16.52 -1.53 -18.15
C GLN A 358 15.17 -1.14 -18.75
N LEU A 359 14.18 -2.03 -18.67
CA LEU A 359 12.82 -1.76 -19.18
C LEU A 359 12.14 -0.64 -18.38
N LEU A 360 12.41 -0.54 -17.08
CA LEU A 360 11.86 0.48 -16.19
C LEU A 360 12.64 1.80 -16.22
N GLY A 361 13.82 1.85 -16.85
CA GLY A 361 14.69 3.04 -16.86
C GLY A 361 15.39 3.31 -15.52
N GLU A 362 15.53 2.30 -14.66
CA GLU A 362 16.08 2.37 -13.31
C GLU A 362 17.62 2.25 -13.32
N GLU A 363 18.31 3.25 -13.88
CA GLU A 363 19.79 3.23 -14.06
C GLU A 363 20.57 2.93 -12.78
N TYR A 364 20.11 3.45 -11.63
CA TYR A 364 20.78 3.20 -10.36
C TYR A 364 20.67 1.72 -9.95
N LYS A 365 19.49 1.13 -10.04
CA LYS A 365 19.27 -0.29 -9.71
C LYS A 365 19.99 -1.20 -10.71
N GLU A 366 19.99 -0.84 -11.99
CA GLU A 366 20.76 -1.57 -13.02
C GLU A 366 22.24 -1.67 -12.66
N LYS A 367 22.85 -0.53 -12.27
CA LYS A 367 24.25 -0.49 -11.85
C LYS A 367 24.49 -1.32 -10.58
N MET A 368 23.63 -1.20 -9.59
CA MET A 368 23.70 -1.94 -8.33
C MET A 368 23.64 -3.45 -8.58
N TYR A 369 22.67 -3.94 -9.35
CA TYR A 369 22.56 -5.36 -9.69
C TYR A 369 23.71 -5.83 -10.59
N GLY A 370 24.22 -4.98 -11.48
CA GLY A 370 25.42 -5.28 -12.26
C GLY A 370 26.68 -5.47 -11.42
N GLU A 371 26.83 -4.73 -10.32
CA GLU A 371 27.90 -4.92 -9.34
C GLU A 371 27.74 -6.22 -8.56
N GLU A 372 26.49 -6.54 -8.17
CA GLU A 372 26.17 -7.79 -7.47
C GLU A 372 26.42 -9.01 -8.35
N LEU A 373 26.07 -8.92 -9.64
CA LEU A 373 26.37 -9.98 -10.61
C LEU A 373 27.87 -10.29 -10.70
N ARG A 374 28.73 -9.26 -10.75
CA ARG A 374 30.20 -9.46 -10.77
C ARG A 374 30.72 -10.16 -9.52
N LYS A 375 30.16 -9.84 -8.33
CA LYS A 375 30.52 -10.52 -7.08
C LYS A 375 30.10 -12.00 -7.13
N LEU A 376 28.86 -12.27 -7.56
CA LEU A 376 28.33 -13.62 -7.71
C LEU A 376 29.17 -14.46 -8.69
N ASP A 377 29.54 -13.89 -9.83
CA ASP A 377 30.39 -14.56 -10.84
C ASP A 377 31.77 -14.92 -10.27
N THR A 378 32.35 -14.04 -9.44
CA THR A 378 33.61 -14.29 -8.76
C THR A 378 33.50 -15.44 -7.76
N LEU A 379 32.43 -15.46 -6.95
CA LEU A 379 32.19 -16.54 -5.98
C LEU A 379 32.01 -17.90 -6.68
N LEU A 380 31.19 -17.97 -7.73
CA LEU A 380 30.98 -19.19 -8.49
C LEU A 380 32.25 -19.70 -9.17
N ALA A 381 33.12 -18.81 -9.62
CA ALA A 381 34.42 -19.21 -10.21
C ALA A 381 35.38 -19.80 -9.15
N THR A 382 35.31 -19.38 -7.88
CA THR A 382 36.13 -19.90 -6.79
C THR A 382 35.61 -21.24 -6.24
N GLU A 383 34.32 -21.50 -6.29
CA GLU A 383 33.70 -22.77 -5.87
C GLU A 383 33.91 -23.90 -6.90
N GLY A 384 34.15 -23.56 -8.19
CA GLY A 384 34.39 -24.51 -9.26
C GLY A 384 35.87 -24.87 -9.49
N SER A 385 36.80 -24.31 -8.73
CA SER A 385 38.25 -24.56 -8.76
C SER A 385 38.69 -25.37 -7.53
#